data_b069ab6f5a065136f960bffcd0be9aa6
#
_entry.id   b069ab6f5a065136f960bffcd0be9aa6
#
_cell.length_a   1.000
_cell.length_b   1.000
_cell.length_c   1.000
_cell.angle_alpha   90.00
_cell.angle_beta   90.00
_cell.angle_gamma   90.00
#
_symmetry.space_group_name_H-M   'P 1'
#
loop_
_entity.id
_entity.type
_entity.pdbx_description
1 polymer ?
#
loop_
_entity_poly.entity_id
_entity_poly.type
_entity_poly.pdbx_seq_one_letter_code
_entity_poly.pdbx_strand_id
1 'polypeptide(L)'
;MLFPSGAKATYITFLSEKKAYVSCLGLGKVWIIDPSSMTKTGEIDLSGYSLGKLAGDNNPEPCASIIRDGILYVTLCQLKSAYSCEKGAHIALIDTKTDKPIKMISDPRATMSSSMTPAGDPFVDEKGDIYFYCVAMFGYQPGVKEGFLRIKKGEQDFDNSYCFTLADVNLEGVKGNRTSYAYNKVYGGNGKVYGYLNIPGATSNPPDYVHDKSFQAFEINLYNKTCKKMNFSGTVGWATSICKSGNNIIFGMSTDQGMGYSVYHMDDGSYENVKVKTSGAPYMLHELK
;
A
#
# COMPACT_ATOMS: atom_id res chain seq x y z
N MET A 1 4.12 -21.67 14.34
CA MET A 1 4.09 -20.43 15.17
C MET A 1 2.65 -19.92 15.24
N LEU A 2 2.18 -19.52 16.42
CA LEU A 2 0.88 -18.91 16.61
C LEU A 2 1.04 -17.48 17.12
N PHE A 3 0.26 -16.56 16.56
CA PHE A 3 0.17 -15.20 17.08
C PHE A 3 -0.88 -15.15 18.21
N PRO A 4 -0.66 -14.30 19.24
CA PRO A 4 -1.67 -14.13 20.28
C PRO A 4 -2.95 -13.49 19.70
N SER A 5 -4.05 -13.70 20.43
CA SER A 5 -5.34 -13.08 20.07
C SER A 5 -5.17 -11.55 19.93
N GLY A 6 -5.76 -10.98 18.91
CA GLY A 6 -5.69 -9.55 18.63
C GLY A 6 -4.39 -9.05 17.97
N ALA A 7 -3.42 -9.91 17.69
CA ALA A 7 -2.15 -9.49 17.09
C ALA A 7 -2.32 -8.81 15.73
N LYS A 8 -3.26 -9.26 14.90
CA LYS A 8 -3.49 -8.74 13.54
C LYS A 8 -2.15 -8.62 12.79
N ALA A 9 -1.45 -9.76 12.60
CA ALA A 9 -0.24 -9.80 11.79
C ALA A 9 -0.58 -9.39 10.35
N THR A 10 -0.05 -8.26 9.88
CA THR A 10 -0.46 -7.64 8.62
C THR A 10 0.60 -7.74 7.54
N TYR A 11 1.87 -7.76 7.90
CA TYR A 11 2.95 -7.67 6.94
C TYR A 11 4.20 -8.42 7.42
N ILE A 12 4.92 -9.02 6.46
CA ILE A 12 6.21 -9.67 6.71
C ILE A 12 7.28 -9.11 5.79
N THR A 13 8.44 -8.77 6.36
CA THR A 13 9.61 -8.30 5.61
C THR A 13 10.80 -9.19 5.94
N PHE A 14 11.32 -9.85 4.92
CA PHE A 14 12.47 -10.75 5.07
C PHE A 14 13.79 -9.97 5.01
N LEU A 15 14.65 -10.19 6.00
CA LEU A 15 16.04 -9.73 6.00
C LEU A 15 16.97 -10.83 5.46
N SER A 16 16.69 -12.09 5.82
CA SER A 16 17.43 -13.27 5.40
C SER A 16 16.56 -14.53 5.54
N GLU A 17 17.10 -15.70 5.17
CA GLU A 17 16.46 -17.00 5.41
C GLU A 17 16.24 -17.31 6.90
N LYS A 18 16.96 -16.63 7.80
CA LYS A 18 16.93 -16.85 9.25
C LYS A 18 16.33 -15.69 10.04
N LYS A 19 15.98 -14.59 9.38
CA LYS A 19 15.44 -13.42 10.05
C LYS A 19 14.42 -12.69 9.20
N ALA A 20 13.23 -12.52 9.74
CA ALA A 20 12.19 -11.69 9.18
C ALA A 20 11.48 -10.89 10.27
N TYR A 21 10.82 -9.81 9.86
CA TYR A 21 10.05 -8.91 10.71
C TYR A 21 8.57 -9.01 10.36
N VAL A 22 7.73 -9.21 11.38
CA VAL A 22 6.27 -9.30 11.21
C VAL A 22 5.60 -8.16 11.95
N SER A 23 4.94 -7.30 11.24
CA SER A 23 4.14 -6.20 11.83
C SER A 23 2.89 -6.76 12.47
N CYS A 24 2.76 -6.55 13.79
CA CYS A 24 1.59 -6.93 14.58
C CYS A 24 0.75 -5.68 14.86
N LEU A 25 -0.08 -5.31 13.89
CA LEU A 25 -0.88 -4.08 13.92
C LEU A 25 -1.68 -3.92 15.21
N GLY A 26 -2.27 -4.99 15.73
CA GLY A 26 -3.09 -4.94 16.92
C GLY A 26 -2.31 -4.89 18.25
N LEU A 27 -0.98 -5.05 18.22
CA LEU A 27 -0.13 -5.08 19.43
C LEU A 27 0.80 -3.87 19.54
N GLY A 28 0.90 -3.01 18.52
CA GLY A 28 1.91 -1.95 18.48
C GLY A 28 3.34 -2.46 18.42
N LYS A 29 3.56 -3.67 17.92
CA LYS A 29 4.85 -4.35 17.94
C LYS A 29 5.25 -4.90 16.58
N VAL A 30 6.54 -5.06 16.39
CA VAL A 30 7.10 -5.86 15.29
C VAL A 30 7.72 -7.12 15.90
N TRP A 31 7.28 -8.30 15.49
CA TRP A 31 7.90 -9.55 15.86
C TRP A 31 9.09 -9.86 14.99
N ILE A 32 10.14 -10.36 15.61
CA ILE A 32 11.30 -10.93 14.93
C ILE A 32 11.10 -12.44 14.92
N ILE A 33 11.23 -13.03 13.74
CA ILE A 33 11.05 -14.48 13.56
C ILE A 33 12.21 -15.11 12.80
N ASP A 34 12.46 -16.36 13.03
CA ASP A 34 13.20 -17.22 12.12
C ASP A 34 12.19 -17.89 11.17
N PRO A 35 12.13 -17.47 9.89
CA PRO A 35 11.15 -18.03 8.96
C PRO A 35 11.45 -19.49 8.60
N SER A 36 12.68 -19.97 8.70
CA SER A 36 13.04 -21.36 8.39
C SER A 36 12.51 -22.37 9.42
N SER A 37 12.40 -21.96 10.68
CA SER A 37 11.85 -22.77 11.78
C SER A 37 10.45 -22.34 12.20
N MET A 38 9.94 -21.23 11.64
CA MET A 38 8.68 -20.61 12.03
C MET A 38 8.58 -20.32 13.54
N THR A 39 9.69 -19.82 14.12
CA THR A 39 9.76 -19.49 15.55
C THR A 39 9.94 -17.99 15.77
N LYS A 40 9.31 -17.46 16.83
CA LYS A 40 9.55 -16.10 17.30
C LYS A 40 10.89 -16.04 18.03
N THR A 41 11.79 -15.13 17.63
CA THR A 41 13.10 -14.92 18.23
C THR A 41 13.22 -13.64 19.03
N GLY A 42 12.28 -12.69 18.83
CA GLY A 42 12.26 -11.43 19.56
C GLY A 42 11.05 -10.57 19.22
N GLU A 43 11.01 -9.40 19.80
CA GLU A 43 10.02 -8.37 19.47
C GLU A 43 10.57 -6.97 19.67
N ILE A 44 10.03 -6.02 18.92
CA ILE A 44 10.34 -4.59 18.98
C ILE A 44 9.05 -3.88 19.38
N ASP A 45 9.08 -3.19 20.51
CA ASP A 45 7.95 -2.38 21.00
C ASP A 45 8.01 -0.99 20.37
N LEU A 46 6.90 -0.59 19.74
CA LEU A 46 6.74 0.72 19.10
C LEU A 46 5.75 1.63 19.84
N SER A 47 5.29 1.23 21.03
CA SER A 47 4.31 1.99 21.83
C SER A 47 4.74 3.43 22.12
N GLY A 48 6.06 3.68 22.25
CA GLY A 48 6.62 5.01 22.41
C GLY A 48 6.41 5.96 21.22
N TYR A 49 5.98 5.43 20.07
CA TYR A 49 5.68 6.20 18.86
C TYR A 49 4.17 6.39 18.63
N SER A 50 3.31 6.00 19.56
CA SER A 50 1.87 6.17 19.45
C SER A 50 1.45 7.63 19.56
N LEU A 51 0.70 8.10 18.57
CA LEU A 51 0.08 9.42 18.50
C LEU A 51 -1.46 9.32 18.49
N GLY A 52 -2.01 8.33 17.80
CA GLY A 52 -3.43 8.20 17.52
C GLY A 52 -4.29 7.88 18.72
N LYS A 53 -3.85 6.96 19.56
CA LYS A 53 -4.53 6.52 20.78
C LYS A 53 -5.96 6.02 20.53
N LEU A 54 -6.13 5.08 19.62
CA LEU A 54 -7.39 4.36 19.45
C LEU A 54 -7.83 3.75 20.80
N ALA A 55 -9.05 4.07 21.23
CA ALA A 55 -9.60 3.61 22.50
C ALA A 55 -8.71 3.88 23.73
N GLY A 56 -7.79 4.85 23.65
CA GLY A 56 -6.89 5.21 24.77
C GLY A 56 -5.67 4.31 24.93
N ASP A 57 -5.40 3.41 23.98
CA ASP A 57 -4.21 2.56 23.97
C ASP A 57 -2.95 3.33 23.55
N ASN A 58 -1.78 2.67 23.64
CA ASN A 58 -0.49 3.19 23.18
C ASN A 58 -0.02 2.45 21.93
N ASN A 59 -0.94 2.06 21.04
CA ASN A 59 -0.64 1.34 19.82
C ASN A 59 -0.49 2.31 18.65
N PRO A 60 0.66 2.36 17.94
CA PRO A 60 0.82 3.16 16.72
C PRO A 60 0.35 2.41 15.46
N GLU A 61 -0.15 1.18 15.56
CA GLU A 61 -0.61 0.28 14.50
C GLU A 61 0.43 0.09 13.38
N PRO A 62 1.56 -0.62 13.66
CA PRO A 62 2.55 -0.94 12.65
C PRO A 62 1.95 -1.80 11.53
N CYS A 63 2.25 -1.44 10.29
CA CYS A 63 1.67 -2.06 9.11
C CYS A 63 2.75 -2.49 8.11
N ALA A 64 2.74 -1.99 6.88
CA ALA A 64 3.71 -2.37 5.86
C ALA A 64 5.13 -1.91 6.22
N SER A 65 6.12 -2.64 5.73
CA SER A 65 7.51 -2.30 6.02
C SER A 65 8.45 -2.68 4.86
N ILE A 66 9.60 -2.03 4.81
CA ILE A 66 10.65 -2.28 3.83
C ILE A 66 12.01 -2.10 4.45
N ILE A 67 13.01 -2.85 3.97
CA ILE A 67 14.40 -2.71 4.40
C ILE A 67 15.20 -2.03 3.30
N ARG A 68 15.97 -1.01 3.70
CA ARG A 68 17.00 -0.39 2.85
C ARG A 68 18.21 -0.02 3.69
N ASP A 69 19.40 -0.37 3.24
CA ASP A 69 20.68 0.00 3.84
C ASP A 69 20.78 -0.36 5.36
N GLY A 70 20.27 -1.54 5.74
CA GLY A 70 20.30 -2.01 7.13
C GLY A 70 19.27 -1.35 8.05
N ILE A 71 18.34 -0.57 7.51
CA ILE A 71 17.25 0.05 8.26
C ILE A 71 15.92 -0.56 7.80
N LEU A 72 15.11 -0.98 8.77
CA LEU A 72 13.72 -1.36 8.56
C LEU A 72 12.84 -0.12 8.77
N TYR A 73 12.12 0.27 7.74
CA TYR A 73 11.13 1.34 7.73
C TYR A 73 9.74 0.73 7.93
N VAL A 74 9.08 1.01 9.05
CA VAL A 74 7.76 0.46 9.40
C VAL A 74 6.73 1.58 9.37
N THR A 75 5.73 1.46 8.51
CA THR A 75 4.62 2.43 8.46
C THR A 75 3.72 2.28 9.67
N LEU A 76 3.25 3.41 10.22
CA LEU A 76 2.40 3.49 11.39
C LEU A 76 1.07 4.13 10.99
N CYS A 77 -0.06 3.43 11.21
CA CYS A 77 -1.37 3.93 10.83
C CYS A 77 -1.91 5.02 11.77
N GLN A 78 -1.48 5.04 13.03
CA GLN A 78 -1.83 6.06 14.03
C GLN A 78 -3.34 6.28 14.16
N LEU A 79 -4.09 5.20 14.37
CA LEU A 79 -5.55 5.23 14.40
C LEU A 79 -6.09 5.98 15.63
N LYS A 80 -7.14 6.75 15.44
CA LYS A 80 -7.93 7.43 16.48
C LYS A 80 -9.31 6.81 16.61
N SER A 81 -9.80 6.23 15.54
CA SER A 81 -11.06 5.48 15.46
C SER A 81 -11.02 4.54 14.25
N ALA A 82 -12.07 3.78 14.04
CA ALA A 82 -12.21 2.91 12.86
C ALA A 82 -12.12 3.68 11.53
N TYR A 83 -12.41 4.99 11.52
CA TYR A 83 -12.47 5.82 10.31
C TYR A 83 -11.66 7.11 10.41
N SER A 84 -10.75 7.20 11.36
CA SER A 84 -9.86 8.36 11.51
C SER A 84 -8.50 8.00 12.08
N CYS A 85 -7.47 8.72 11.66
CA CYS A 85 -6.10 8.60 12.13
C CYS A 85 -5.49 9.97 12.41
N GLU A 86 -4.30 10.02 12.99
CA GLU A 86 -3.53 11.24 13.07
C GLU A 86 -3.15 11.73 11.67
N LYS A 87 -3.11 13.06 11.49
CA LYS A 87 -2.70 13.67 10.23
C LYS A 87 -1.22 13.43 9.98
N GLY A 88 -0.91 13.09 8.74
CA GLY A 88 0.44 12.88 8.28
C GLY A 88 0.76 11.40 8.05
N ALA A 89 1.88 11.19 7.41
CA ALA A 89 2.54 9.91 7.26
C ALA A 89 3.52 9.75 8.42
N HIS A 90 3.51 8.59 9.08
CA HIS A 90 4.38 8.30 10.22
C HIS A 90 5.11 6.98 9.97
N ILE A 91 6.43 6.97 10.14
CA ILE A 91 7.27 5.80 9.87
C ILE A 91 8.28 5.64 11.00
N ALA A 92 8.32 4.46 11.61
CA ALA A 92 9.37 4.09 12.54
C ALA A 92 10.58 3.55 11.77
N LEU A 93 11.77 4.01 12.10
CA LEU A 93 13.05 3.53 11.62
C LEU A 93 13.67 2.63 12.67
N ILE A 94 14.10 1.43 12.27
CA ILE A 94 14.66 0.42 13.15
C ILE A 94 15.98 -0.06 12.54
N ASP A 95 17.04 -0.10 13.34
CA ASP A 95 18.33 -0.68 12.96
C ASP A 95 18.21 -2.22 12.92
N THR A 96 18.42 -2.84 11.75
CA THR A 96 18.26 -4.29 11.59
C THR A 96 19.40 -5.12 12.21
N LYS A 97 20.51 -4.48 12.56
CA LYS A 97 21.65 -5.14 13.22
C LYS A 97 21.41 -5.28 14.72
N THR A 98 20.81 -4.27 15.33
CA THR A 98 20.58 -4.22 16.78
C THR A 98 19.15 -4.49 17.19
N ASP A 99 18.20 -4.47 16.22
CA ASP A 99 16.75 -4.55 16.41
C ASP A 99 16.18 -3.46 17.30
N LYS A 100 16.82 -2.29 17.32
CA LYS A 100 16.39 -1.16 18.15
C LYS A 100 15.75 -0.07 17.30
N PRO A 101 14.66 0.54 17.77
CA PRO A 101 14.11 1.75 17.18
C PRO A 101 15.16 2.89 17.21
N ILE A 102 15.30 3.59 16.08
CA ILE A 102 16.18 4.74 15.91
C ILE A 102 15.40 6.02 16.17
N LYS A 103 14.34 6.23 15.39
CA LYS A 103 13.46 7.43 15.45
C LYS A 103 12.14 7.14 14.74
N MET A 104 11.17 8.01 14.94
CA MET A 104 10.00 8.14 14.06
C MET A 104 10.16 9.40 13.21
N ILE A 105 9.86 9.28 11.92
CA ILE A 105 9.77 10.42 11.01
C ILE A 105 8.31 10.65 10.61
N SER A 106 7.97 11.91 10.30
CA SER A 106 6.61 12.31 9.97
C SER A 106 6.57 13.34 8.85
N ASP A 107 5.53 13.26 8.00
CA ASP A 107 5.28 14.25 6.93
C ASP A 107 3.78 14.60 6.90
N PRO A 108 3.42 15.89 7.05
CA PRO A 108 2.00 16.29 7.12
C PRO A 108 1.31 16.39 5.75
N ARG A 109 2.04 16.28 4.63
CA ARG A 109 1.53 16.53 3.27
C ARG A 109 0.61 15.44 2.74
N ALA A 110 0.78 14.19 3.23
CA ALA A 110 -0.09 13.07 2.93
C ALA A 110 -0.33 12.25 4.20
N THR A 111 -1.44 11.54 4.29
CA THR A 111 -1.89 10.93 5.56
C THR A 111 -2.07 9.44 5.44
N MET A 112 -1.69 8.70 6.50
CA MET A 112 -1.75 7.25 6.64
C MET A 112 -0.87 6.54 5.60
N SER A 113 0.43 6.42 5.90
CA SER A 113 1.49 5.88 5.03
C SER A 113 1.37 4.39 4.67
N SER A 114 0.29 3.74 5.03
CA SER A 114 -0.06 2.39 4.60
C SER A 114 -1.57 2.18 4.70
N SER A 115 -2.10 1.31 3.86
CA SER A 115 -3.40 0.70 4.09
C SER A 115 -3.22 -0.57 4.93
N MET A 116 -4.23 -0.94 5.69
CA MET A 116 -4.28 -2.24 6.41
C MET A 116 -4.49 -3.43 5.45
N THR A 117 -4.39 -3.18 4.15
CA THR A 117 -4.53 -4.17 3.08
C THR A 117 -3.18 -4.36 2.39
N PRO A 118 -2.93 -5.48 1.71
CA PRO A 118 -1.68 -5.78 1.02
C PRO A 118 -1.23 -4.73 -0.01
N ALA A 119 -2.12 -3.83 -0.34
CA ALA A 119 -2.03 -2.92 -1.47
C ALA A 119 -1.34 -1.59 -1.21
N GLY A 120 -0.67 -1.42 -0.10
CA GLY A 120 -0.02 -0.17 0.28
C GLY A 120 1.48 -0.33 0.51
N ASP A 121 2.08 -1.33 -0.06
CA ASP A 121 3.46 -1.70 0.22
C ASP A 121 4.42 -0.60 -0.22
N PRO A 122 5.34 -0.15 0.66
CA PRO A 122 6.42 0.68 0.20
C PRO A 122 7.33 -0.11 -0.75
N PHE A 123 7.97 0.58 -1.67
CA PHE A 123 8.93 -0.02 -2.60
C PHE A 123 10.15 0.88 -2.77
N VAL A 124 11.25 0.27 -3.23
CA VAL A 124 12.47 0.98 -3.64
C VAL A 124 12.51 1.00 -5.15
N ASP A 125 12.75 2.18 -5.73
CA ASP A 125 12.95 2.31 -7.17
C ASP A 125 14.41 1.98 -7.57
N GLU A 126 14.70 2.00 -8.88
CA GLU A 126 16.03 1.72 -9.43
C GLU A 126 17.08 2.77 -9.07
N LYS A 127 16.67 3.95 -8.58
CA LYS A 127 17.57 4.99 -8.05
C LYS A 127 17.93 4.76 -6.59
N GLY A 128 17.22 3.82 -5.93
CA GLY A 128 17.36 3.53 -4.51
C GLY A 128 16.49 4.42 -3.61
N ASP A 129 15.56 5.19 -4.17
CA ASP A 129 14.60 5.99 -3.41
C ASP A 129 13.47 5.10 -2.90
N ILE A 130 13.03 5.29 -1.64
CA ILE A 130 11.86 4.61 -1.11
C ILE A 130 10.63 5.48 -1.36
N TYR A 131 9.55 4.87 -1.84
CA TYR A 131 8.25 5.51 -1.98
C TYR A 131 7.25 4.87 -1.03
N PHE A 132 6.46 5.73 -0.38
CA PHE A 132 5.33 5.37 0.47
C PHE A 132 4.07 5.98 -0.11
N TYR A 133 3.03 5.16 -0.30
CA TYR A 133 1.72 5.67 -0.65
C TYR A 133 0.88 5.87 0.61
N CYS A 134 0.34 7.06 0.78
CA CYS A 134 -0.55 7.43 1.86
C CYS A 134 -1.99 7.37 1.37
N VAL A 135 -2.86 6.62 2.04
CA VAL A 135 -4.19 6.27 1.55
C VAL A 135 -5.31 7.20 2.06
N ALA A 136 -4.99 8.17 2.92
CA ALA A 136 -5.92 9.15 3.48
C ALA A 136 -7.21 8.55 4.06
N MET A 137 -7.11 7.46 4.83
CA MET A 137 -8.25 6.74 5.39
C MET A 137 -9.31 6.36 4.33
N PHE A 138 -8.87 6.01 3.12
CA PHE A 138 -9.77 5.66 2.00
C PHE A 138 -10.80 6.75 1.66
N GLY A 139 -10.46 8.02 1.91
CA GLY A 139 -11.37 9.15 1.70
C GLY A 139 -12.43 9.37 2.78
N TYR A 140 -12.47 8.53 3.83
CA TYR A 140 -13.46 8.69 4.91
C TYR A 140 -13.18 9.87 5.84
N GLN A 141 -11.91 10.30 5.97
CA GLN A 141 -11.53 11.39 6.86
C GLN A 141 -11.44 12.72 6.10
N PRO A 142 -12.29 13.72 6.38
CA PRO A 142 -12.18 15.03 5.77
C PRO A 142 -10.87 15.75 6.14
N GLY A 143 -10.36 16.56 5.21
CA GLY A 143 -9.22 17.46 5.45
C GLY A 143 -7.86 16.76 5.50
N VAL A 144 -7.78 15.51 5.04
CA VAL A 144 -6.52 14.79 4.79
C VAL A 144 -6.36 14.51 3.30
N LYS A 145 -5.10 14.35 2.85
CA LYS A 145 -4.77 14.04 1.46
C LYS A 145 -4.07 12.68 1.37
N GLU A 146 -4.39 11.96 0.29
CA GLU A 146 -3.62 10.81 -0.16
C GLU A 146 -2.40 11.27 -0.96
N GLY A 147 -1.46 10.37 -1.23
CA GLY A 147 -0.35 10.66 -2.14
C GLY A 147 0.89 9.83 -1.89
N PHE A 148 1.81 9.94 -2.83
CA PHE A 148 3.15 9.36 -2.71
C PHE A 148 4.10 10.34 -2.04
N LEU A 149 4.80 9.87 -1.02
CA LEU A 149 5.95 10.51 -0.39
C LEU A 149 7.21 9.71 -0.70
N ARG A 150 8.36 10.36 -0.63
CA ARG A 150 9.66 9.77 -0.98
C ARG A 150 10.69 9.96 0.12
N ILE A 151 11.57 8.97 0.30
CA ILE A 151 12.84 9.10 1.03
C ILE A 151 13.96 8.83 0.03
N LYS A 152 14.82 9.80 -0.23
CA LYS A 152 15.93 9.64 -1.18
C LYS A 152 16.93 8.60 -0.71
N LYS A 153 17.62 7.99 -1.65
CA LYS A 153 18.76 7.10 -1.38
C LYS A 153 19.77 7.79 -0.46
N GLY A 154 20.20 7.07 0.60
CA GLY A 154 21.11 7.59 1.61
C GLY A 154 20.50 8.51 2.66
N GLU A 155 19.25 8.94 2.47
CA GLU A 155 18.50 9.77 3.43
C GLU A 155 17.65 8.89 4.37
N GLN A 156 17.34 9.46 5.54
CA GLN A 156 16.49 8.81 6.56
C GLN A 156 15.28 9.68 6.96
N ASP A 157 15.01 10.73 6.19
CA ASP A 157 13.87 11.62 6.35
C ASP A 157 13.14 11.80 5.03
N PHE A 158 11.87 12.20 5.10
CA PHE A 158 11.09 12.49 3.91
C PHE A 158 11.70 13.62 3.08
N ASP A 159 11.71 13.44 1.77
CA ASP A 159 12.12 14.46 0.82
C ASP A 159 11.10 15.59 0.75
N ASN A 160 11.46 16.75 1.27
CA ASN A 160 10.59 17.94 1.30
C ASN A 160 10.23 18.45 -0.12
N SER A 161 11.01 18.09 -1.14
CA SER A 161 10.75 18.50 -2.52
C SER A 161 9.78 17.59 -3.26
N TYR A 162 9.41 16.43 -2.67
CA TYR A 162 8.57 15.43 -3.32
C TYR A 162 7.31 15.14 -2.50
N CYS A 163 6.17 15.40 -3.09
CA CYS A 163 4.85 14.87 -2.74
C CYS A 163 4.04 14.80 -4.03
N PHE A 164 3.36 13.68 -4.27
CA PHE A 164 2.52 13.50 -5.45
C PHE A 164 1.13 13.03 -5.04
N THR A 165 0.17 13.94 -5.07
CA THR A 165 -1.23 13.70 -4.73
C THR A 165 -2.03 13.38 -5.98
N LEU A 166 -2.62 12.20 -6.06
CA LEU A 166 -3.37 11.74 -7.23
C LEU A 166 -4.71 12.49 -7.38
N ALA A 167 -5.32 12.88 -6.26
CA ALA A 167 -6.56 13.65 -6.27
C ALA A 167 -6.41 15.06 -6.89
N ASP A 168 -5.20 15.58 -6.96
CA ASP A 168 -4.90 16.87 -7.61
C ASP A 168 -4.66 16.73 -9.13
N VAL A 169 -4.64 15.48 -9.68
CA VAL A 169 -4.45 15.22 -11.11
C VAL A 169 -5.80 15.18 -11.82
N ASN A 170 -5.88 15.83 -12.98
CA ASN A 170 -7.02 15.66 -13.88
C ASN A 170 -6.94 14.30 -14.56
N LEU A 171 -7.88 13.41 -14.27
CA LEU A 171 -7.93 12.06 -14.81
C LEU A 171 -8.86 12.00 -16.02
N GLU A 172 -8.31 12.15 -17.21
CA GLU A 172 -9.09 12.06 -18.45
C GLU A 172 -9.71 10.67 -18.63
N GLY A 173 -10.92 10.65 -19.19
CA GLY A 173 -11.63 9.42 -19.54
C GLY A 173 -12.28 8.68 -18.37
N VAL A 174 -12.40 9.32 -17.19
CA VAL A 174 -13.19 8.81 -16.07
C VAL A 174 -14.26 9.80 -15.63
N LYS A 175 -15.35 9.30 -15.06
CA LYS A 175 -16.46 10.14 -14.62
C LYS A 175 -16.03 11.07 -13.48
N GLY A 176 -16.15 12.37 -13.68
CA GLY A 176 -15.76 13.40 -12.72
C GLY A 176 -14.27 13.76 -12.74
N ASN A 177 -13.47 13.11 -13.60
CA ASN A 177 -12.04 13.37 -13.83
C ASN A 177 -11.15 13.38 -12.56
N ARG A 178 -11.55 12.64 -11.51
CA ARG A 178 -10.87 12.64 -10.21
C ARG A 178 -10.85 11.25 -9.58
N THR A 179 -9.87 11.02 -8.70
CA THR A 179 -9.81 9.89 -7.77
C THR A 179 -9.89 10.36 -6.33
N SER A 180 -10.26 9.47 -5.42
CA SER A 180 -10.14 9.70 -3.98
C SER A 180 -8.94 9.02 -3.36
N TYR A 181 -8.48 7.89 -3.92
CA TYR A 181 -7.29 7.15 -3.49
C TYR A 181 -6.94 6.04 -4.47
N ALA A 182 -5.71 5.53 -4.37
CA ALA A 182 -5.29 4.31 -5.05
C ALA A 182 -5.44 3.09 -4.13
N TYR A 183 -5.78 1.96 -4.73
CA TYR A 183 -5.94 0.68 -4.07
C TYR A 183 -5.24 -0.41 -4.89
N ASN A 184 -4.70 -1.45 -4.24
CA ASN A 184 -3.96 -2.52 -4.91
C ASN A 184 -3.05 -2.02 -6.04
N LYS A 185 -1.78 -1.84 -5.72
CA LYS A 185 -0.79 -1.29 -6.66
C LYS A 185 0.51 -2.06 -6.61
N VAL A 186 1.26 -2.04 -7.69
CA VAL A 186 2.58 -2.65 -7.80
C VAL A 186 3.54 -1.74 -8.57
N TYR A 187 4.78 -1.69 -8.13
CA TYR A 187 5.83 -0.99 -8.84
C TYR A 187 6.27 -1.80 -10.08
N GLY A 188 6.17 -1.21 -11.24
CA GLY A 188 6.52 -1.82 -12.52
C GLY A 188 7.98 -1.60 -12.94
N GLY A 189 8.65 -0.59 -12.37
CA GLY A 189 9.97 -0.12 -12.78
C GLY A 189 9.92 1.22 -13.51
N ASN A 190 11.08 1.89 -13.63
CA ASN A 190 11.24 3.17 -14.34
C ASN A 190 10.27 4.27 -13.85
N GLY A 191 10.02 4.32 -12.53
CA GLY A 191 9.12 5.27 -11.93
C GLY A 191 7.64 5.01 -12.18
N LYS A 192 7.27 3.86 -12.75
CA LYS A 192 5.89 3.50 -13.05
C LYS A 192 5.30 2.60 -11.97
N VAL A 193 4.12 2.97 -11.49
CA VAL A 193 3.28 2.18 -10.61
C VAL A 193 2.00 1.85 -11.36
N TYR A 194 1.56 0.61 -11.28
CA TYR A 194 0.29 0.16 -11.83
C TYR A 194 -0.66 -0.15 -10.68
N GLY A 195 -1.92 0.22 -10.78
CA GLY A 195 -2.88 0.00 -9.71
C GLY A 195 -4.28 0.46 -10.05
N TYR A 196 -5.16 0.33 -9.08
CA TYR A 196 -6.56 0.74 -9.22
C TYR A 196 -6.79 2.07 -8.51
N LEU A 197 -7.40 3.03 -9.20
CA LEU A 197 -7.87 4.27 -8.61
C LEU A 197 -9.37 4.21 -8.35
N ASN A 198 -9.78 4.59 -7.15
CA ASN A 198 -11.20 4.80 -6.84
C ASN A 198 -11.71 6.05 -7.54
N ILE A 199 -12.81 5.92 -8.28
CA ILE A 199 -13.45 6.99 -9.05
C ILE A 199 -14.80 7.32 -8.41
N PRO A 200 -14.87 8.36 -7.57
CA PRO A 200 -16.11 8.69 -6.86
C PRO A 200 -17.29 8.92 -7.77
N GLY A 201 -17.06 9.50 -8.95
CA GLY A 201 -18.10 9.72 -9.96
C GLY A 201 -18.73 8.45 -10.55
N ALA A 202 -18.08 7.27 -10.37
CA ALA A 202 -18.59 5.98 -10.81
C ALA A 202 -19.31 5.19 -9.70
N THR A 203 -19.40 5.77 -8.50
CA THR A 203 -20.16 5.19 -7.37
C THR A 203 -21.65 5.54 -7.53
N SER A 204 -22.55 4.59 -7.22
CA SER A 204 -24.01 4.79 -7.22
C SER A 204 -24.46 5.71 -6.08
N ASN A 205 -25.72 6.13 -6.11
CA ASN A 205 -26.31 6.92 -5.04
C ASN A 205 -27.67 6.31 -4.61
N PRO A 206 -27.78 5.68 -3.42
CA PRO A 206 -26.71 5.51 -2.41
C PRO A 206 -25.60 4.59 -2.90
N PRO A 207 -24.37 4.68 -2.31
CA PRO A 207 -23.25 3.86 -2.70
C PRO A 207 -23.50 2.35 -2.48
N ASP A 208 -23.23 1.54 -3.51
CA ASP A 208 -23.17 0.09 -3.41
C ASP A 208 -21.71 -0.37 -3.52
N TYR A 209 -21.00 -0.39 -2.41
CA TYR A 209 -19.59 -0.76 -2.37
C TYR A 209 -19.30 -2.23 -2.76
N VAL A 210 -20.34 -3.05 -2.88
CA VAL A 210 -20.21 -4.47 -3.27
C VAL A 210 -20.32 -4.65 -4.78
N HIS A 211 -21.16 -3.87 -5.46
CA HIS A 211 -21.44 -4.04 -6.88
C HIS A 211 -20.96 -2.89 -7.77
N ASP A 212 -20.72 -1.68 -7.21
CA ASP A 212 -20.24 -0.55 -7.99
C ASP A 212 -18.89 -0.82 -8.63
N LYS A 213 -18.80 -0.67 -9.97
CA LYS A 213 -17.54 -0.75 -10.73
C LYS A 213 -16.77 0.56 -10.61
N SER A 214 -16.56 1.03 -9.38
CA SER A 214 -16.02 2.34 -9.06
C SER A 214 -14.48 2.41 -9.08
N PHE A 215 -13.79 1.33 -9.44
CA PHE A 215 -12.35 1.31 -9.58
C PHE A 215 -11.93 1.12 -11.04
N GLN A 216 -10.88 1.86 -11.43
CA GLN A 216 -10.28 1.82 -12.76
C GLN A 216 -8.79 1.54 -12.65
N ALA A 217 -8.23 0.78 -13.60
CA ALA A 217 -6.79 0.53 -13.67
C ALA A 217 -6.05 1.73 -14.29
N PHE A 218 -4.93 2.10 -13.69
CA PHE A 218 -4.08 3.22 -14.10
C PHE A 218 -2.60 2.86 -14.11
N GLU A 219 -1.86 3.46 -15.05
CA GLU A 219 -0.42 3.67 -14.96
C GLU A 219 -0.17 5.02 -14.30
N ILE A 220 0.60 5.04 -13.22
CA ILE A 220 0.98 6.22 -12.45
C ILE A 220 2.48 6.43 -12.65
N ASN A 221 2.90 7.59 -13.17
CA ASN A 221 4.30 7.94 -13.33
C ASN A 221 4.75 8.85 -12.19
N LEU A 222 5.60 8.33 -11.30
CA LEU A 222 6.08 9.03 -10.11
C LEU A 222 7.05 10.15 -10.43
N TYR A 223 7.83 10.00 -11.52
CA TYR A 223 8.85 10.99 -11.90
C TYR A 223 8.23 12.22 -12.53
N ASN A 224 7.25 12.00 -13.41
CA ASN A 224 6.55 13.08 -14.14
C ASN A 224 5.26 13.52 -13.42
N LYS A 225 4.87 12.82 -12.35
CA LYS A 225 3.63 13.06 -11.58
C LYS A 225 2.38 13.07 -12.47
N THR A 226 2.24 12.03 -13.30
CA THR A 226 1.12 11.86 -14.23
C THR A 226 0.42 10.53 -14.02
N CYS A 227 -0.85 10.48 -14.41
CA CYS A 227 -1.67 9.26 -14.38
C CYS A 227 -2.27 9.04 -15.77
N LYS A 228 -2.23 7.81 -16.24
CA LYS A 228 -2.84 7.39 -17.52
C LYS A 228 -3.79 6.25 -17.27
N LYS A 229 -5.07 6.42 -17.66
CA LYS A 229 -6.06 5.36 -17.62
C LYS A 229 -5.63 4.22 -18.54
N MET A 230 -5.71 3.00 -18.02
CA MET A 230 -5.45 1.79 -18.80
C MET A 230 -6.74 1.32 -19.50
N ASN A 231 -6.57 0.58 -20.60
CA ASN A 231 -7.69 0.11 -21.42
C ASN A 231 -8.35 -1.14 -20.83
N PHE A 232 -8.80 -1.03 -19.56
CA PHE A 232 -9.61 -2.04 -18.89
C PHE A 232 -10.97 -1.46 -18.50
N SER A 233 -11.97 -2.32 -18.39
CA SER A 233 -13.27 -1.97 -17.82
C SER A 233 -13.17 -1.63 -16.33
N GLY A 234 -14.16 -0.92 -15.81
CA GLY A 234 -14.29 -0.69 -14.38
C GLY A 234 -14.48 -1.99 -13.60
N THR A 235 -14.01 -2.01 -12.37
CA THR A 235 -14.09 -3.18 -11.48
C THR A 235 -14.60 -2.82 -10.10
N VAL A 236 -15.13 -3.82 -9.40
CA VAL A 236 -15.40 -3.71 -7.96
C VAL A 236 -14.07 -3.63 -7.20
N GLY A 237 -13.91 -2.65 -6.33
CA GLY A 237 -12.64 -2.37 -5.66
C GLY A 237 -12.19 -3.47 -4.72
N TRP A 238 -13.09 -3.98 -3.92
CA TRP A 238 -12.78 -5.00 -2.91
C TRP A 238 -12.53 -6.40 -3.49
N ALA A 239 -12.79 -6.57 -4.79
CA ALA A 239 -12.60 -7.80 -5.53
C ALA A 239 -11.42 -7.68 -6.51
N THR A 240 -10.34 -7.04 -6.10
CA THR A 240 -9.16 -6.81 -6.94
C THR A 240 -7.91 -7.42 -6.33
N SER A 241 -6.98 -7.79 -7.21
CA SER A 241 -5.60 -8.10 -6.86
C SER A 241 -4.69 -7.63 -8.00
N ILE A 242 -3.41 -7.52 -7.71
CA ILE A 242 -2.42 -7.13 -8.71
C ILE A 242 -1.07 -7.74 -8.36
N CYS A 243 -0.31 -8.18 -9.37
CA CYS A 243 1.11 -8.45 -9.20
C CYS A 243 1.88 -8.17 -10.50
N LYS A 244 3.19 -8.03 -10.37
CA LYS A 244 4.13 -8.00 -11.48
C LYS A 244 4.76 -9.38 -11.60
N SER A 245 4.80 -9.92 -12.82
CA SER A 245 5.51 -11.15 -13.14
C SER A 245 6.28 -10.95 -14.45
N GLY A 246 7.62 -10.94 -14.34
CA GLY A 246 8.48 -10.55 -15.46
C GLY A 246 8.13 -9.16 -16.00
N ASN A 247 7.85 -9.05 -17.30
CA ASN A 247 7.44 -7.82 -17.97
C ASN A 247 5.90 -7.68 -18.08
N ASN A 248 5.17 -8.41 -17.25
CA ASN A 248 3.71 -8.35 -17.21
C ASN A 248 3.20 -7.77 -15.90
N ILE A 249 2.11 -7.02 -16.00
CA ILE A 249 1.27 -6.67 -14.85
C ILE A 249 -0.03 -7.46 -14.96
N ILE A 250 -0.32 -8.25 -13.93
CA ILE A 250 -1.50 -9.09 -13.86
C ILE A 250 -2.51 -8.42 -12.94
N PHE A 251 -3.70 -8.15 -13.48
CA PHE A 251 -4.81 -7.49 -12.80
C PHE A 251 -5.92 -8.50 -12.51
N GLY A 252 -6.21 -8.76 -11.23
CA GLY A 252 -7.40 -9.48 -10.82
C GLY A 252 -8.60 -8.52 -10.76
N MET A 253 -9.64 -8.78 -11.55
CA MET A 253 -10.75 -7.85 -11.76
C MET A 253 -12.11 -8.55 -11.70
N SER A 254 -13.12 -7.83 -11.21
CA SER A 254 -14.53 -8.21 -11.31
C SER A 254 -15.27 -7.12 -12.07
N THR A 255 -15.44 -7.34 -13.38
CA THR A 255 -16.00 -6.39 -14.35
C THR A 255 -17.35 -6.85 -14.86
N ASP A 256 -18.01 -6.05 -15.69
CA ASP A 256 -19.24 -6.47 -16.41
C ASP A 256 -18.99 -7.55 -17.45
N GLN A 257 -17.74 -7.77 -17.88
CA GLN A 257 -17.34 -8.84 -18.81
C GLN A 257 -17.01 -10.16 -18.09
N GLY A 258 -17.03 -10.18 -16.77
CA GLY A 258 -16.74 -11.34 -15.94
C GLY A 258 -15.64 -11.09 -14.91
N MET A 259 -15.35 -12.14 -14.15
CA MET A 259 -14.31 -12.15 -13.11
C MET A 259 -13.10 -12.95 -13.61
N GLY A 260 -11.91 -12.48 -13.24
CA GLY A 260 -10.68 -13.18 -13.57
C GLY A 260 -9.46 -12.29 -13.63
N TYR A 261 -8.43 -12.81 -14.27
CA TYR A 261 -7.14 -12.14 -14.41
C TYR A 261 -6.94 -11.63 -15.83
N SER A 262 -6.65 -10.35 -15.93
CA SER A 262 -6.25 -9.65 -17.15
C SER A 262 -4.77 -9.35 -17.12
N VAL A 263 -4.11 -9.30 -18.27
CA VAL A 263 -2.68 -9.09 -18.40
C VAL A 263 -2.41 -7.82 -19.19
N TYR A 264 -1.48 -7.01 -18.72
CA TYR A 264 -0.87 -5.92 -19.45
C TYR A 264 0.60 -6.24 -19.69
N HIS A 265 1.02 -6.21 -20.95
CA HIS A 265 2.40 -6.43 -21.37
C HIS A 265 3.13 -5.09 -21.42
N MET A 266 4.13 -4.89 -20.55
CA MET A 266 4.85 -3.63 -20.46
C MET A 266 5.78 -3.38 -21.65
N ASP A 267 6.17 -4.41 -22.39
CA ASP A 267 7.11 -4.30 -23.50
C ASP A 267 6.49 -3.61 -24.73
N ASP A 268 5.25 -3.97 -25.07
CA ASP A 268 4.53 -3.48 -26.24
C ASP A 268 3.25 -2.71 -25.93
N GLY A 269 2.86 -2.66 -24.65
CA GLY A 269 1.64 -1.98 -24.22
C GLY A 269 0.35 -2.70 -24.57
N SER A 270 0.41 -3.97 -24.94
CA SER A 270 -0.77 -4.77 -25.29
C SER A 270 -1.54 -5.27 -24.07
N TYR A 271 -2.79 -5.70 -24.28
CA TYR A 271 -3.72 -6.11 -23.24
C TYR A 271 -4.36 -7.46 -23.59
N GLU A 272 -4.45 -8.35 -22.58
CA GLU A 272 -5.26 -9.56 -22.63
C GLU A 272 -6.37 -9.48 -21.58
N ASN A 273 -7.59 -9.17 -22.00
CA ASN A 273 -8.73 -9.04 -21.09
C ASN A 273 -9.23 -10.39 -20.63
N VAL A 274 -9.38 -10.59 -19.32
CA VAL A 274 -9.89 -11.81 -18.69
C VAL A 274 -9.26 -13.07 -19.31
N LYS A 275 -7.94 -13.09 -19.41
CA LYS A 275 -7.16 -14.23 -19.92
C LYS A 275 -7.43 -15.51 -19.14
N VAL A 276 -7.59 -15.40 -17.82
CA VAL A 276 -7.96 -16.49 -16.92
C VAL A 276 -9.26 -16.14 -16.24
N LYS A 277 -10.33 -16.87 -16.54
CA LYS A 277 -11.64 -16.69 -15.89
C LYS A 277 -11.66 -17.39 -14.54
N THR A 278 -12.34 -16.77 -13.56
CA THR A 278 -12.58 -17.35 -12.25
C THR A 278 -14.09 -17.40 -11.96
N SER A 279 -14.51 -18.35 -11.12
CA SER A 279 -15.90 -18.45 -10.64
C SER A 279 -16.19 -17.53 -9.45
N GLY A 280 -15.16 -16.97 -8.84
CA GLY A 280 -15.22 -16.03 -7.72
C GLY A 280 -14.31 -14.85 -7.94
N ALA A 281 -14.40 -13.86 -7.02
CA ALA A 281 -13.58 -12.65 -7.08
C ALA A 281 -12.08 -12.99 -7.01
N PRO A 282 -11.24 -12.45 -7.92
CA PRO A 282 -9.80 -12.69 -7.94
C PRO A 282 -9.10 -11.83 -6.87
N TYR A 283 -9.30 -12.18 -5.62
CA TYR A 283 -8.98 -11.36 -4.45
C TYR A 283 -7.49 -11.34 -4.11
N MET A 284 -6.76 -12.41 -4.41
CA MET A 284 -5.36 -12.53 -4.04
C MET A 284 -4.54 -13.09 -5.19
N LEU A 285 -3.35 -12.53 -5.39
CA LEU A 285 -2.39 -12.97 -6.40
C LEU A 285 -0.97 -12.75 -5.86
N HIS A 286 -0.17 -13.82 -5.89
CA HIS A 286 1.23 -13.78 -5.52
C HIS A 286 2.08 -14.52 -6.55
N GLU A 287 3.22 -13.93 -6.91
CA GLU A 287 4.26 -14.63 -7.65
C GLU A 287 5.03 -15.52 -6.68
N LEU A 288 5.07 -16.82 -6.96
CA LEU A 288 5.93 -17.77 -6.26
C LEU A 288 7.31 -17.75 -6.92
N LYS A 289 8.34 -17.47 -6.14
CA LYS A 289 9.74 -17.48 -6.58
C LYS A 289 10.39 -18.80 -6.24
#